data_f0bc6b7513c15406736addbbde437df4
#
_entry.id   f0bc6b7513c15406736addbbde437df4
#
_cell.length_a   1.000
_cell.length_b   1.000
_cell.length_c   1.000
_cell.angle_alpha   90.00
_cell.angle_beta   90.00
_cell.angle_gamma   90.00
#
_symmetry.space_group_name_H-M   'P 1'
#
loop_
_entity.id
_entity.type
_entity.pdbx_description
1 polymer ?
#
loop_
_entity_poly.entity_id
_entity_poly.type
_entity_poly.pdbx_seq_one_letter_code
_entity_poly.pdbx_strand_id
1 'polypeptide(L)'
;MVFVALFSGINVGGNRIVQMAELRALFEALGFTDVASYVQSGNVVFRTKKGDAATLAKQIEMAFEKKWGFHSRIMVRDLSWFERLVKENPYPEVAGDPTKLHAYTLERQPTADEIARLAEKCTGPESFEVRDDVLYLKAPDGLGKSVFANLIPRVLKVPGTARNGGRCWRCCRWRVRFESLRSALRLRC
;
A
#
# COMPACT_ATOMS: atom_id res chain seq x y z
N MET A 1 9.24 -7.28 14.38
CA MET A 1 9.13 -7.23 12.91
C MET A 1 8.64 -5.85 12.49
N VAL A 2 8.93 -5.39 11.27
CA VAL A 2 8.47 -4.11 10.72
C VAL A 2 7.40 -4.37 9.69
N PHE A 3 6.30 -3.62 9.79
CA PHE A 3 5.14 -3.70 8.91
C PHE A 3 4.79 -2.34 8.35
N VAL A 4 4.07 -2.34 7.24
CA VAL A 4 3.44 -1.16 6.64
C VAL A 4 1.95 -1.40 6.52
N ALA A 5 1.15 -0.49 7.08
CA ALA A 5 -0.29 -0.44 6.89
C ALA A 5 -0.63 0.52 5.75
N LEU A 6 -1.44 0.03 4.80
CA LEU A 6 -1.92 0.77 3.63
C LEU A 6 -3.43 0.97 3.78
N PHE A 7 -3.84 2.21 4.03
CA PHE A 7 -5.24 2.59 4.18
C PHE A 7 -5.90 2.84 2.83
N SER A 8 -7.12 2.38 2.65
CA SER A 8 -7.93 2.64 1.46
C SER A 8 -8.91 3.78 1.69
N GLY A 9 -8.95 4.74 0.76
CA GLY A 9 -10.01 5.76 0.69
C GLY A 9 -10.02 6.79 1.82
N ILE A 10 -8.90 7.06 2.48
CA ILE A 10 -8.77 8.19 3.41
C ILE A 10 -8.07 9.36 2.73
N ASN A 11 -8.41 10.58 3.11
CA ASN A 11 -7.83 11.83 2.61
C ASN A 11 -7.89 11.96 1.07
N VAL A 12 -8.97 11.48 0.46
CA VAL A 12 -9.19 11.54 -0.99
C VAL A 12 -10.33 12.51 -1.30
N GLY A 13 -10.08 13.49 -2.19
CA GLY A 13 -11.10 14.42 -2.65
C GLY A 13 -11.77 15.26 -1.55
N GLY A 14 -11.05 15.54 -0.47
CA GLY A 14 -11.57 16.31 0.68
C GLY A 14 -12.49 15.53 1.62
N ASN A 15 -12.73 14.26 1.36
CA ASN A 15 -13.55 13.39 2.19
C ASN A 15 -12.71 12.50 3.11
N ARG A 16 -13.33 12.00 4.19
CA ARG A 16 -12.72 11.07 5.15
C ARG A 16 -11.37 11.56 5.64
N ILE A 17 -11.35 12.81 6.10
CA ILE A 17 -10.12 13.47 6.55
C ILE A 17 -9.63 12.83 7.85
N VAL A 18 -8.38 12.36 7.82
CA VAL A 18 -7.69 11.76 8.94
C VAL A 18 -6.35 12.48 9.11
N GLN A 19 -6.15 13.09 10.27
CA GLN A 19 -4.87 13.73 10.57
C GLN A 19 -3.81 12.66 10.84
N MET A 20 -2.66 12.79 10.17
CA MET A 20 -1.59 11.77 10.28
C MET A 20 -0.99 11.70 11.70
N ALA A 21 -1.04 12.79 12.45
CA ALA A 21 -0.62 12.79 13.85
C ALA A 21 -1.54 11.89 14.71
N GLU A 22 -2.86 12.03 14.54
CA GLU A 22 -3.85 11.22 15.26
C GLU A 22 -3.80 9.75 14.83
N LEU A 23 -3.50 9.50 13.54
CA LEU A 23 -3.34 8.14 13.04
C LEU A 23 -2.11 7.47 13.67
N ARG A 24 -0.97 8.17 13.79
CA ARG A 24 0.20 7.64 14.50
C ARG A 24 -0.11 7.36 15.98
N ALA A 25 -0.78 8.29 16.66
CA ALA A 25 -1.18 8.11 18.05
C ALA A 25 -2.10 6.88 18.27
N LEU A 26 -2.97 6.56 17.29
CA LEU A 26 -3.75 5.32 17.32
C LEU A 26 -2.85 4.08 17.32
N PHE A 27 -1.82 4.05 16.47
CA PHE A 27 -0.88 2.93 16.40
C PHE A 27 -0.08 2.77 17.69
N GLU A 28 0.36 3.88 18.27
CA GLU A 28 1.07 3.89 19.56
C GLU A 28 0.16 3.38 20.69
N ALA A 29 -1.11 3.78 20.71
CA ALA A 29 -2.12 3.28 21.67
C ALA A 29 -2.41 1.78 21.51
N LEU A 30 -2.20 1.20 20.32
CA LEU A 30 -2.28 -0.25 20.08
C LEU A 30 -1.01 -1.00 20.53
N GLY A 31 -0.03 -0.30 21.12
CA GLY A 31 1.22 -0.89 21.60
C GLY A 31 2.28 -1.09 20.51
N PHE A 32 2.11 -0.49 19.33
CA PHE A 32 3.13 -0.53 18.28
C PHE A 32 4.21 0.53 18.55
N THR A 33 5.42 0.26 18.13
CA THR A 33 6.58 1.14 18.31
C THR A 33 7.14 1.59 16.96
N ASP A 34 8.03 2.59 16.98
CA ASP A 34 8.67 3.13 15.79
C ASP A 34 7.64 3.54 14.71
N VAL A 35 6.54 4.18 15.15
CA VAL A 35 5.43 4.53 14.27
C VAL A 35 5.77 5.77 13.44
N ALA A 36 5.66 5.66 12.13
CA ALA A 36 5.86 6.77 11.22
C ALA A 36 4.87 6.72 10.06
N SER A 37 4.42 7.89 9.58
CA SER A 37 3.54 8.00 8.43
C SER A 37 4.24 8.68 7.25
N TYR A 38 3.89 8.26 6.02
CA TYR A 38 4.41 8.86 4.81
C TYR A 38 3.29 9.43 3.96
N VAL A 39 3.33 10.72 3.70
CA VAL A 39 2.32 11.53 3.02
C VAL A 39 0.91 11.37 3.61
N GLN A 40 -0.05 12.16 3.10
CA GLN A 40 -1.45 12.15 3.57
C GLN A 40 -2.26 10.92 3.10
N SER A 41 -1.65 9.99 2.35
CA SER A 41 -2.37 8.87 1.71
C SER A 41 -2.54 7.63 2.61
N GLY A 42 -2.30 7.75 3.91
CA GLY A 42 -2.53 6.65 4.85
C GLY A 42 -1.54 5.49 4.68
N ASN A 43 -0.25 5.80 4.57
CA ASN A 43 0.81 4.81 4.68
C ASN A 43 1.46 4.96 6.06
N VAL A 44 1.37 3.93 6.90
CA VAL A 44 1.95 3.94 8.25
C VAL A 44 2.90 2.78 8.40
N VAL A 45 4.16 3.08 8.72
CA VAL A 45 5.18 2.09 9.06
C VAL A 45 5.21 1.95 10.58
N PHE A 46 5.31 0.75 11.08
CA PHE A 46 5.32 0.46 12.50
C PHE A 46 6.06 -0.83 12.82
N ARG A 47 6.44 -0.99 14.07
CA ARG A 47 7.09 -2.20 14.59
C ARG A 47 6.20 -2.87 15.62
N THR A 48 6.15 -4.20 15.57
CA THR A 48 5.55 -5.03 16.62
C THR A 48 6.36 -6.30 16.84
N LYS A 49 6.23 -6.86 18.04
CA LYS A 49 6.88 -8.14 18.40
C LYS A 49 6.01 -9.34 18.05
N LYS A 50 4.69 -9.18 17.95
CA LYS A 50 3.70 -10.25 17.79
C LYS A 50 2.68 -9.88 16.72
N GLY A 51 2.11 -10.90 16.10
CA GLY A 51 1.02 -10.82 15.13
C GLY A 51 1.48 -11.10 13.70
N ASP A 52 0.60 -11.70 12.95
CA ASP A 52 0.67 -11.81 11.50
C ASP A 52 -0.04 -10.62 10.84
N ALA A 53 0.20 -10.42 9.55
CA ALA A 53 -0.32 -9.27 8.81
C ALA A 53 -1.86 -9.18 8.82
N ALA A 54 -2.56 -10.32 8.75
CA ALA A 54 -4.02 -10.36 8.71
C ALA A 54 -4.63 -9.99 10.07
N THR A 55 -4.08 -10.52 11.14
CA THR A 55 -4.50 -10.19 12.52
C THR A 55 -4.25 -8.72 12.83
N LEU A 56 -3.08 -8.19 12.43
CA LEU A 56 -2.73 -6.78 12.61
C LEU A 56 -3.67 -5.87 11.82
N ALA A 57 -4.02 -6.24 10.58
CA ALA A 57 -4.96 -5.48 9.76
C ALA A 57 -6.31 -5.36 10.45
N LYS A 58 -6.90 -6.47 10.91
CA LYS A 58 -8.18 -6.49 11.64
C LYS A 58 -8.14 -5.64 12.91
N GLN A 59 -7.07 -5.77 13.71
CA GLN A 59 -6.90 -4.99 14.93
C GLN A 59 -6.90 -3.48 14.64
N ILE A 60 -6.18 -3.07 13.60
CA ILE A 60 -6.07 -1.66 13.22
C ILE A 60 -7.41 -1.18 12.63
N GLU A 61 -8.09 -1.97 11.78
CA GLU A 61 -9.42 -1.65 11.23
C GLU A 61 -10.44 -1.37 12.32
N MET A 62 -10.56 -2.27 13.30
CA MET A 62 -11.49 -2.10 14.42
C MET A 62 -11.20 -0.84 15.24
N ALA A 63 -9.94 -0.59 15.56
CA ALA A 63 -9.54 0.59 16.31
C ALA A 63 -9.75 1.89 15.51
N PHE A 64 -9.50 1.84 14.20
CA PHE A 64 -9.73 2.95 13.28
C PHE A 64 -11.21 3.30 13.20
N GLU A 65 -12.06 2.31 12.93
CA GLU A 65 -13.51 2.50 12.81
C GLU A 65 -14.13 3.05 14.10
N LYS A 66 -13.69 2.52 15.26
CA LYS A 66 -14.10 3.03 16.58
C LYS A 66 -13.74 4.51 16.77
N LYS A 67 -12.58 4.94 16.27
CA LYS A 67 -12.10 6.32 16.47
C LYS A 67 -12.74 7.32 15.51
N TRP A 68 -12.87 6.97 14.22
CA TRP A 68 -13.33 7.90 13.18
C TRP A 68 -14.77 7.69 12.73
N GLY A 69 -15.45 6.64 13.18
CA GLY A 69 -16.86 6.38 12.87
C GLY A 69 -17.13 5.94 11.43
N PHE A 70 -16.09 5.58 10.67
CA PHE A 70 -16.23 5.03 9.33
C PHE A 70 -15.20 3.93 9.06
N HIS A 71 -15.59 2.98 8.22
CA HIS A 71 -14.72 1.88 7.85
C HIS A 71 -13.70 2.32 6.78
N SER A 72 -12.44 1.93 6.97
CA SER A 72 -11.38 1.97 5.95
C SER A 72 -10.71 0.61 5.91
N ARG A 73 -10.68 -0.02 4.74
CA ARG A 73 -9.94 -1.27 4.57
C ARG A 73 -8.45 -1.00 4.70
N ILE A 74 -7.78 -1.84 5.47
CA ILE A 74 -6.36 -1.70 5.77
C ILE A 74 -5.62 -2.96 5.36
N MET A 75 -4.64 -2.82 4.50
CA MET A 75 -3.74 -3.91 4.14
C MET A 75 -2.44 -3.75 4.88
N VAL A 76 -2.04 -4.79 5.61
CA VAL A 76 -0.75 -4.83 6.30
C VAL A 76 0.18 -5.76 5.53
N ARG A 77 1.40 -5.31 5.29
CA ARG A 77 2.46 -6.08 4.64
C ARG A 77 3.77 -5.88 5.39
N ASP A 78 4.60 -6.91 5.41
CA ASP A 78 5.96 -6.83 5.96
C ASP A 78 6.93 -6.18 4.95
N LEU A 79 8.14 -5.91 5.37
CA LEU A 79 9.13 -5.31 4.48
C LEU A 79 9.56 -6.24 3.35
N SER A 80 9.58 -7.56 3.56
CA SER A 80 9.97 -8.52 2.53
C SER A 80 8.98 -8.51 1.36
N TRP A 81 7.71 -8.28 1.64
CA TRP A 81 6.71 -8.08 0.60
C TRP A 81 7.00 -6.84 -0.27
N PHE A 82 7.42 -5.73 0.35
CA PHE A 82 7.80 -4.52 -0.41
C PHE A 82 9.09 -4.71 -1.22
N GLU A 83 10.03 -5.51 -0.73
CA GLU A 83 11.25 -5.86 -1.48
C GLU A 83 10.90 -6.67 -2.73
N ARG A 84 10.00 -7.65 -2.60
CA ARG A 84 9.47 -8.39 -3.76
C ARG A 84 8.74 -7.49 -4.73
N LEU A 85 7.86 -6.62 -4.24
CA LEU A 85 7.13 -5.64 -5.06
C LEU A 85 8.07 -4.84 -5.99
N VAL A 86 9.23 -4.42 -5.48
CA VAL A 86 10.21 -3.67 -6.27
C VAL A 86 10.97 -4.57 -7.24
N LYS A 87 11.43 -5.75 -6.74
CA LYS A 87 12.25 -6.68 -7.51
C LYS A 87 11.48 -7.30 -8.68
N GLU A 88 10.21 -7.57 -8.48
CA GLU A 88 9.35 -8.25 -9.43
C GLU A 88 8.57 -7.29 -10.34
N ASN A 89 8.88 -5.99 -10.30
CA ASN A 89 8.27 -5.01 -11.18
C ASN A 89 8.51 -5.36 -12.66
N PRO A 90 7.44 -5.61 -13.45
CA PRO A 90 7.58 -6.00 -14.85
C PRO A 90 7.84 -4.81 -15.80
N TYR A 91 7.79 -3.58 -15.28
CA TYR A 91 7.95 -2.35 -16.05
C TYR A 91 9.11 -1.48 -15.54
N PRO A 92 10.36 -1.98 -15.58
CA PRO A 92 11.50 -1.24 -15.07
C PRO A 92 11.76 0.07 -15.83
N GLU A 93 11.37 0.14 -17.11
CA GLU A 93 11.55 1.29 -17.97
C GLU A 93 10.75 2.53 -17.53
N VAL A 94 9.63 2.34 -16.84
CA VAL A 94 8.81 3.44 -16.28
C VAL A 94 8.95 3.59 -14.77
N ALA A 95 9.84 2.83 -14.15
CA ALA A 95 10.04 2.85 -12.71
C ALA A 95 10.51 4.22 -12.17
N GLY A 96 11.16 5.01 -13.01
CA GLY A 96 11.60 6.38 -12.69
C GLY A 96 10.48 7.41 -12.72
N ASP A 97 9.35 7.13 -13.37
CA ASP A 97 8.20 8.02 -13.48
C ASP A 97 7.03 7.52 -12.60
N PRO A 98 6.86 8.08 -11.40
CA PRO A 98 5.83 7.62 -10.47
C PRO A 98 4.41 7.90 -10.94
N THR A 99 4.22 8.68 -12.01
CA THR A 99 2.90 8.97 -12.56
C THR A 99 2.41 7.90 -13.52
N LYS A 100 3.34 7.09 -14.07
CA LYS A 100 3.06 6.08 -15.08
C LYS A 100 3.00 4.66 -14.56
N LEU A 101 3.61 4.39 -13.40
CA LEU A 101 3.61 3.07 -12.78
C LEU A 101 2.83 3.07 -11.48
N HIS A 102 1.89 2.14 -11.38
CA HIS A 102 1.06 1.96 -10.18
C HIS A 102 1.06 0.49 -9.76
N ALA A 103 1.12 0.25 -8.46
CA ALA A 103 0.95 -1.06 -7.87
C ALA A 103 -0.35 -1.10 -7.06
N TYR A 104 -1.21 -2.04 -7.41
CA TYR A 104 -2.39 -2.38 -6.63
C TYR A 104 -2.02 -3.53 -5.69
N THR A 105 -1.95 -3.26 -4.40
CA THR A 105 -1.91 -4.30 -3.38
C THR A 105 -3.30 -4.88 -3.25
N LEU A 106 -3.44 -6.16 -3.49
CA LEU A 106 -4.71 -6.88 -3.46
C LEU A 106 -4.82 -7.68 -2.15
N GLU A 107 -6.04 -7.95 -1.71
CA GLU A 107 -6.29 -8.75 -0.50
C GLU A 107 -5.90 -10.22 -0.69
N ARG A 108 -6.08 -10.72 -1.91
CA ARG A 108 -5.68 -12.06 -2.35
C ARG A 108 -5.19 -12.03 -3.79
N GLN A 109 -4.54 -13.09 -4.20
CA GLN A 109 -4.24 -13.33 -5.61
C GLN A 109 -5.55 -13.49 -6.40
N PRO A 110 -5.71 -12.77 -7.53
CA PRO A 110 -6.82 -13.00 -8.45
C PRO A 110 -6.73 -14.37 -9.12
N THR A 111 -7.88 -14.94 -9.44
CA THR A 111 -7.93 -16.18 -10.23
C THR A 111 -7.57 -15.92 -11.70
N ALA A 112 -7.20 -16.96 -12.43
CA ALA A 112 -6.92 -16.85 -13.87
C ALA A 112 -8.10 -16.25 -14.65
N ASP A 113 -9.32 -16.65 -14.31
CA ASP A 113 -10.55 -16.13 -14.94
C ASP A 113 -10.78 -14.64 -14.63
N GLU A 114 -10.47 -14.19 -13.41
CA GLU A 114 -10.55 -12.78 -13.04
C GLU A 114 -9.55 -11.94 -13.84
N ILE A 115 -8.33 -12.47 -14.01
CA ILE A 115 -7.27 -11.83 -14.80
C ILE A 115 -7.67 -11.80 -16.29
N ALA A 116 -8.20 -12.91 -16.85
CA ALA A 116 -8.64 -12.97 -18.22
C ALA A 116 -9.75 -11.95 -18.53
N ARG A 117 -10.79 -11.88 -17.66
CA ARG A 117 -11.85 -10.86 -17.79
C ARG A 117 -11.31 -9.43 -17.71
N LEU A 118 -10.29 -9.20 -16.90
CA LEU A 118 -9.67 -7.88 -16.83
C LEU A 118 -8.88 -7.57 -18.10
N ALA A 119 -8.18 -8.56 -18.67
CA ALA A 119 -7.43 -8.41 -19.91
C ALA A 119 -8.31 -8.01 -21.09
N GLU A 120 -9.52 -8.58 -21.19
CA GLU A 120 -10.50 -8.19 -22.21
C GLU A 120 -10.91 -6.71 -22.15
N LYS A 121 -10.78 -6.07 -20.98
CA LYS A 121 -11.12 -4.66 -20.79
C LYS A 121 -9.93 -3.72 -20.97
N CYS A 122 -8.73 -4.26 -21.11
CA CYS A 122 -7.51 -3.49 -21.33
C CYS A 122 -7.31 -3.22 -22.84
N THR A 123 -8.12 -2.33 -23.39
CA THR A 123 -8.14 -2.00 -24.84
C THR A 123 -7.43 -0.69 -25.16
N GLY A 124 -6.93 0.02 -24.16
CA GLY A 124 -6.22 1.28 -24.30
C GLY A 124 -4.69 1.12 -24.37
N PRO A 125 -3.97 2.22 -24.15
CA PRO A 125 -2.49 2.23 -24.17
C PRO A 125 -1.89 1.64 -22.88
N GLU A 126 -2.72 1.29 -21.91
CA GLU A 126 -2.28 0.70 -20.65
C GLU A 126 -1.80 -0.74 -20.84
N SER A 127 -0.92 -1.16 -19.92
CA SER A 127 -0.51 -2.55 -19.77
C SER A 127 -0.53 -2.93 -18.32
N PHE A 128 -0.92 -4.16 -18.01
CA PHE A 128 -0.89 -4.64 -16.62
C PHE A 128 -0.35 -6.07 -16.52
N GLU A 129 0.20 -6.39 -15.38
CA GLU A 129 0.63 -7.74 -15.04
C GLU A 129 0.27 -8.02 -13.58
N VAL A 130 -0.18 -9.24 -13.30
CA VAL A 130 -0.48 -9.70 -11.94
C VAL A 130 0.60 -10.69 -11.51
N ARG A 131 1.20 -10.42 -10.36
CA ARG A 131 2.15 -11.30 -9.67
C ARG A 131 1.70 -11.46 -8.22
N ASP A 132 1.33 -12.66 -7.84
CA ASP A 132 0.75 -12.98 -6.54
C ASP A 132 -0.42 -12.02 -6.20
N ASP A 133 -0.30 -11.28 -5.10
CA ASP A 133 -1.27 -10.32 -4.62
C ASP A 133 -1.01 -8.86 -5.09
N VAL A 134 -0.23 -8.70 -6.15
CA VAL A 134 0.07 -7.39 -6.75
C VAL A 134 -0.36 -7.32 -8.21
N LEU A 135 -1.15 -6.31 -8.56
CA LEU A 135 -1.36 -5.92 -9.94
C LEU A 135 -0.51 -4.68 -10.24
N TYR A 136 0.43 -4.83 -11.15
CA TYR A 136 1.22 -3.72 -11.69
C TYR A 136 0.50 -3.14 -12.90
N LEU A 137 0.31 -1.82 -12.89
CA LEU A 137 -0.32 -1.08 -13.98
C LEU A 137 0.65 -0.06 -14.52
N LYS A 138 0.96 -0.17 -15.81
CA LYS A 138 1.61 0.87 -16.60
C LYS A 138 0.52 1.69 -17.29
N ALA A 139 0.41 2.97 -16.94
CA ALA A 139 -0.55 3.92 -17.49
C ALA A 139 0.23 5.08 -18.12
N PRO A 140 0.52 5.06 -19.43
CA PRO A 140 1.37 6.04 -20.10
C PRO A 140 0.92 7.49 -19.91
N ASP A 141 -0.40 7.71 -19.91
CA ASP A 141 -1.03 9.03 -19.76
C ASP A 141 -1.34 9.39 -18.31
N GLY A 142 -0.94 8.54 -17.36
CA GLY A 142 -1.17 8.68 -15.92
C GLY A 142 -2.52 8.11 -15.45
N LEU A 143 -2.57 7.74 -14.17
CA LEU A 143 -3.72 7.03 -13.57
C LEU A 143 -5.03 7.83 -13.68
N GLY A 144 -4.96 9.16 -13.51
CA GLY A 144 -6.16 10.02 -13.50
C GLY A 144 -6.89 10.09 -14.83
N LYS A 145 -6.21 9.78 -15.94
CA LYS A 145 -6.78 9.73 -17.29
C LYS A 145 -7.16 8.32 -17.73
N SER A 146 -6.73 7.30 -17.01
CA SER A 146 -6.95 5.90 -17.37
C SER A 146 -8.38 5.47 -17.04
N VAL A 147 -9.16 5.19 -18.08
CA VAL A 147 -10.48 4.55 -17.96
C VAL A 147 -10.31 3.13 -17.42
N PHE A 148 -9.28 2.42 -17.88
CA PHE A 148 -8.97 1.06 -17.45
C PHE A 148 -8.69 0.98 -15.94
N ALA A 149 -7.94 1.92 -15.37
CA ALA A 149 -7.68 1.96 -13.93
C ALA A 149 -8.96 1.97 -13.07
N ASN A 150 -10.02 2.65 -13.55
CA ASN A 150 -11.32 2.70 -12.88
C ASN A 150 -12.10 1.38 -13.00
N LEU A 151 -11.79 0.55 -13.98
CA LEU A 151 -12.42 -0.76 -14.19
C LEU A 151 -11.80 -1.86 -13.32
N ILE A 152 -10.51 -1.73 -12.97
CA ILE A 152 -9.79 -2.76 -12.19
C ILE A 152 -10.58 -3.23 -10.97
N PRO A 153 -10.99 -2.37 -10.03
CA PRO A 153 -11.69 -2.84 -8.83
C PRO A 153 -13.08 -3.43 -9.13
N ARG A 154 -13.72 -2.98 -10.23
CA ARG A 154 -15.06 -3.45 -10.62
C ARG A 154 -15.03 -4.81 -11.28
N VAL A 155 -13.97 -5.10 -12.04
CA VAL A 155 -13.81 -6.35 -12.81
C VAL A 155 -13.20 -7.44 -11.94
N LEU A 156 -12.11 -7.15 -11.24
CA LEU A 156 -11.46 -8.12 -10.37
C LEU A 156 -12.32 -8.51 -9.16
N LYS A 157 -13.13 -7.55 -8.65
CA LYS A 157 -13.91 -7.75 -7.41
C LYS A 157 -13.05 -8.21 -6.22
N VAL A 158 -11.74 -8.07 -6.32
CA VAL A 158 -10.79 -8.30 -5.24
C VAL A 158 -10.48 -6.95 -4.60
N PRO A 159 -10.72 -6.79 -3.31
CA PRO A 159 -10.39 -5.56 -2.63
C PRO A 159 -8.90 -5.25 -2.75
N GLY A 160 -8.59 -3.99 -2.98
CA GLY A 160 -7.21 -3.56 -3.16
C GLY A 160 -7.03 -2.07 -2.94
N THR A 161 -5.78 -1.65 -2.86
CA THR A 161 -5.42 -0.24 -2.79
C THR A 161 -4.27 0.07 -3.73
N ALA A 162 -4.45 1.11 -4.57
CA ALA A 162 -3.43 1.54 -5.52
C ALA A 162 -2.43 2.50 -4.88
N ARG A 163 -1.17 2.34 -5.23
CA ARG A 163 -0.10 3.29 -4.91
C ARG A 163 0.76 3.51 -6.16
N ASN A 164 1.17 4.76 -6.41
CA ASN A 164 2.13 5.01 -7.47
C ASN A 164 3.51 4.46 -7.12
N GLY A 165 4.30 4.11 -8.12
CA GLY A 165 5.62 3.50 -7.97
C GLY A 165 6.53 4.26 -7.01
N GLY A 166 6.60 5.60 -7.14
CA GLY A 166 7.42 6.43 -6.27
C GLY A 166 7.04 6.39 -4.79
N ARG A 167 5.76 6.16 -4.46
CA ARG A 167 5.29 6.03 -3.07
C ARG A 167 5.55 4.63 -2.52
N CYS A 168 5.29 3.58 -3.30
CA CYS A 168 5.60 2.20 -2.92
C CYS A 168 7.11 2.02 -2.67
N TRP A 169 7.95 2.55 -3.53
CA TRP A 169 9.39 2.37 -3.44
C TRP A 169 10.04 3.21 -2.32
N ARG A 170 9.42 4.33 -1.94
CA ARG A 170 9.88 5.08 -0.77
C ARG A 170 9.59 4.37 0.55
N CYS A 171 8.55 3.53 0.62
CA CYS A 171 8.34 2.65 1.78
C CYS A 171 9.50 1.66 1.94
N CYS A 172 10.07 1.13 0.86
CA CYS A 172 11.29 0.31 0.90
C CYS A 172 12.53 1.07 1.37
N ARG A 173 12.67 2.36 1.00
CA ARG A 173 13.76 3.24 1.50
C ARG A 173 13.69 3.51 3.00
N TRP A 174 12.54 3.33 3.62
CA TRP A 174 12.40 3.49 5.07
C TRP A 174 13.13 2.39 5.85
N ARG A 175 13.38 1.22 5.27
CA ARG A 175 14.27 0.23 5.85
C ARG A 175 15.65 0.82 6.17
N VAL A 176 16.25 1.53 5.24
CA VAL A 176 17.57 2.16 5.42
C VAL A 176 17.53 3.18 6.56
N ARG A 177 16.44 3.93 6.71
CA ARG A 177 16.27 4.91 7.79
C ARG A 177 16.02 4.24 9.15
N PHE A 178 15.28 3.12 9.19
CA PHE A 178 15.08 2.34 10.42
C PHE A 178 16.34 1.58 10.85
N GLU A 179 17.15 1.11 9.91
CA GLU A 179 18.44 0.48 10.19
C GLU A 179 19.49 1.50 10.65
N SER A 180 19.52 2.70 10.06
CA SER A 180 20.40 3.78 10.48
C SER A 180 20.03 4.35 11.87
N LEU A 181 18.75 4.39 12.23
CA LEU A 181 18.33 4.72 13.60
C LEU A 181 18.74 3.65 14.62
N ARG A 182 18.80 2.37 14.23
CA ARG A 182 19.34 1.31 15.08
C ARG A 182 20.86 1.48 15.36
N SER A 183 21.63 1.87 14.35
CA SER A 183 23.07 2.12 14.54
C SER A 183 23.33 3.34 15.42
N ALA A 184 22.51 4.41 15.27
CA ALA A 184 22.64 5.61 16.09
C ALA A 184 22.22 5.41 17.56
N LEU A 185 21.24 4.51 17.83
CA LEU A 185 20.82 4.15 19.19
C LEU A 185 21.79 3.17 19.89
N ARG A 186 22.54 2.34 19.13
CA ARG A 186 23.57 1.46 19.69
C ARG A 186 24.88 2.18 20.07
N LEU A 187 25.06 3.40 19.60
CA LEU A 187 26.22 4.24 19.92
C LEU A 187 25.99 5.15 21.14
N ARG A 188 24.86 5.02 21.83
CA ARG A 188 24.53 5.77 23.05
C ARG A 188 24.33 4.91 24.30
N CYS A 189 24.84 3.66 24.28
CA CYS A 189 24.99 2.84 25.50
C CYS A 189 26.45 2.58 25.79
#